data_53f6c10e7c3676b7ceec7465d2b60bd5
#
_entry.id   53f6c10e7c3676b7ceec7465d2b60bd5
#
_cell.length_a   1.000
_cell.length_b   1.000
_cell.length_c   1.000
_cell.angle_alpha   90.00
_cell.angle_beta   90.00
_cell.angle_gamma   90.00
#
_symmetry.space_group_name_H-M   'P 1'
#
loop_
_entity.id
_entity.type
_entity.pdbx_description
1 polymer ?
#
loop_
_entity_poly.entity_id
_entity_poly.type
_entity_poly.pdbx_seq_one_letter_code
_entity_poly.pdbx_strand_id
1 'polypeptide(L)'
;MFKVQVSETIWCKVEIPIKADNGAEEKRVYYAEFTRLSREQLRAVSNNMLYRRLDDEELDELVKKGTLTEAELAALKAEPPLTDEEVVRRYLVGWKEVADHEGQPLPFNEHTRDQLMSIWPTMPCTVNAFFLAHEAPELKNSRTLRGIGRK
;
A
#
# COMPACT_ATOMS: atom_id res chain seq x y z
N MET A 1 18.80 19.41 -9.30
CA MET A 1 17.81 20.51 -9.20
C MET A 1 16.46 19.93 -8.76
N PHE A 2 15.86 20.54 -7.75
CA PHE A 2 14.54 20.12 -7.28
C PHE A 2 13.44 20.86 -8.03
N LYS A 3 12.52 20.11 -8.65
CA LYS A 3 11.31 20.68 -9.25
C LYS A 3 10.16 20.52 -8.27
N VAL A 4 9.42 21.60 -8.03
CA VAL A 4 8.29 21.57 -7.10
C VAL A 4 7.16 20.66 -7.57
N GLN A 5 7.07 20.48 -8.88
CA GLN A 5 6.04 19.65 -9.49
C GLN A 5 6.53 18.21 -9.66
N VAL A 6 5.76 17.26 -9.13
CA VAL A 6 5.98 15.82 -9.31
C VAL A 6 4.80 15.22 -10.06
N SER A 7 4.99 14.05 -10.65
CA SER A 7 3.88 13.38 -11.36
C SER A 7 2.79 12.96 -10.40
N GLU A 8 1.55 12.87 -10.91
CA GLU A 8 0.36 12.48 -10.13
C GLU A 8 0.35 11.01 -9.75
N THR A 9 1.19 10.21 -10.38
CA THR A 9 1.29 8.78 -10.12
C THR A 9 2.72 8.36 -9.85
N ILE A 10 2.88 7.22 -9.17
CA ILE A 10 4.18 6.59 -8.94
C ILE A 10 4.12 5.13 -9.32
N TRP A 11 5.22 4.62 -9.86
CA TRP A 11 5.37 3.22 -10.24
C TRP A 11 6.13 2.45 -9.16
N CYS A 12 5.71 1.23 -8.91
CA CYS A 12 6.38 0.35 -7.96
C CYS A 12 6.36 -1.09 -8.46
N LYS A 13 7.50 -1.76 -8.32
CA LYS A 13 7.62 -3.18 -8.59
C LYS A 13 6.88 -3.95 -7.50
N VAL A 14 6.03 -4.89 -7.89
CA VAL A 14 5.31 -5.78 -6.98
C VAL A 14 5.80 -7.20 -7.18
N GLU A 15 6.37 -7.78 -6.14
CA GLU A 15 6.84 -9.16 -6.15
C GLU A 15 5.85 -10.03 -5.40
N ILE A 16 5.41 -11.11 -6.03
CA ILE A 16 4.36 -11.96 -5.52
C ILE A 16 4.86 -13.40 -5.44
N PRO A 17 5.06 -13.95 -4.23
CA PRO A 17 5.41 -15.36 -4.07
C PRO A 17 4.16 -16.20 -4.30
N ILE A 18 4.18 -17.05 -5.30
CA ILE A 18 3.07 -17.93 -5.68
C ILE A 18 3.57 -19.37 -5.66
N LYS A 19 2.72 -20.28 -5.26
CA LYS A 19 3.00 -21.71 -5.41
C LYS A 19 2.61 -22.18 -6.81
N ALA A 20 3.54 -22.79 -7.51
CA ALA A 20 3.27 -23.44 -8.79
C ALA A 20 2.44 -24.71 -8.59
N ASP A 21 1.94 -25.26 -9.69
CA ASP A 21 1.10 -26.46 -9.67
C ASP A 21 1.80 -27.67 -9.03
N ASN A 22 3.13 -27.74 -9.13
CA ASN A 22 3.92 -28.80 -8.50
C ASN A 22 4.27 -28.54 -7.03
N GLY A 23 3.74 -27.44 -6.45
CA GLY A 23 4.02 -27.06 -5.07
C GLY A 23 5.30 -26.26 -4.86
N ALA A 24 6.11 -26.06 -5.90
CA ALA A 24 7.32 -25.23 -5.81
C ALA A 24 6.95 -23.73 -5.71
N GLU A 25 7.78 -22.97 -5.03
CA GLU A 25 7.59 -21.52 -4.94
C GLU A 25 8.09 -20.86 -6.23
N GLU A 26 7.28 -19.96 -6.76
CA GLU A 26 7.63 -19.06 -7.86
C GLU A 26 7.50 -17.63 -7.40
N LYS A 27 8.33 -16.76 -7.94
CA LYS A 27 8.17 -15.32 -7.74
C LYS A 27 7.66 -14.73 -9.05
N ARG A 28 6.50 -14.11 -9.02
CA ARG A 28 5.95 -13.37 -10.15
C ARG A 28 6.06 -11.88 -9.86
N VAL A 29 6.22 -11.11 -10.91
CA VAL A 29 6.47 -9.67 -10.79
C VAL A 29 5.59 -8.92 -11.77
N TYR A 30 5.01 -7.82 -11.30
CA TYR A 30 4.42 -6.83 -12.18
C TYR A 30 4.74 -5.43 -11.65
N TYR A 31 4.48 -4.42 -12.45
CA TYR A 31 4.71 -3.01 -12.05
C TYR A 31 3.37 -2.34 -11.89
N ALA A 32 3.13 -1.83 -10.69
CA ALA A 32 1.88 -1.14 -10.34
C ALA A 32 2.08 0.37 -10.47
N GLU A 33 1.08 1.02 -11.02
CA GLU A 33 0.98 2.48 -11.03
C GLU A 33 -0.03 2.91 -9.99
N PHE A 34 0.41 3.69 -9.01
CA PHE A 34 -0.43 4.17 -7.93
C PHE A 34 -0.64 5.67 -8.01
N THR A 35 -1.81 6.14 -7.57
CA THR A 35 -2.02 7.56 -7.30
C THR A 35 -1.02 8.02 -6.25
N ARG A 36 -0.34 9.13 -6.51
CA ARG A 36 0.58 9.72 -5.54
C ARG A 36 -0.22 10.49 -4.49
N LEU A 37 -0.05 10.11 -3.23
CA LEU A 37 -0.70 10.79 -2.11
C LEU A 37 0.25 11.81 -1.49
N SER A 38 -0.33 12.87 -0.94
CA SER A 38 0.42 13.77 -0.08
C SER A 38 0.75 13.05 1.24
N ARG A 39 1.69 13.62 1.99
CA ARG A 39 2.05 13.10 3.31
C ARG A 39 0.83 12.96 4.22
N GLU A 40 -0.04 13.97 4.23
CA GLU A 40 -1.25 13.96 5.05
C GLU A 40 -2.24 12.89 4.63
N GLN A 41 -2.45 12.74 3.33
CA GLN A 41 -3.33 11.70 2.78
C GLN A 41 -2.80 10.31 3.09
N LEU A 42 -1.51 10.10 2.91
CA LEU A 42 -0.87 8.80 3.22
C LEU A 42 -0.99 8.48 4.69
N ARG A 43 -0.76 9.45 5.56
CA ARG A 43 -0.88 9.27 7.00
C ARG A 43 -2.31 8.92 7.40
N ALA A 44 -3.32 9.55 6.79
CA ALA A 44 -4.72 9.25 7.04
C ALA A 44 -5.07 7.80 6.67
N VAL A 45 -4.59 7.33 5.51
CA VAL A 45 -4.79 5.94 5.08
C VAL A 45 -4.09 4.98 6.03
N SER A 46 -2.85 5.26 6.38
CA SER A 46 -2.06 4.44 7.28
C SER A 46 -2.69 4.34 8.67
N ASN A 47 -3.11 5.47 9.23
CA ASN A 47 -3.80 5.51 10.53
C ASN A 47 -5.09 4.69 10.50
N ASN A 48 -5.87 4.82 9.43
CA ASN A 48 -7.11 4.07 9.28
C ASN A 48 -6.84 2.56 9.31
N MET A 49 -5.89 2.09 8.53
CA MET A 49 -5.58 0.67 8.45
C MET A 49 -5.01 0.12 9.76
N LEU A 50 -4.24 0.93 10.47
CA LEU A 50 -3.63 0.50 11.73
C LEU A 50 -4.59 0.57 12.92
N TYR A 51 -5.41 1.61 12.99
CA TYR A 51 -6.09 1.98 14.23
C TYR A 51 -7.62 2.04 14.16
N ARG A 52 -8.23 2.10 12.98
CA ARG A 52 -9.68 2.34 12.87
C ARG A 52 -10.54 1.31 13.59
N ARG A 53 -10.04 0.09 13.72
CA ARG A 53 -10.78 -1.00 14.35
C ARG A 53 -10.59 -1.11 15.87
N LEU A 54 -9.76 -0.24 16.44
CA LEU A 54 -9.58 -0.18 17.89
C LEU A 54 -10.80 0.44 18.54
N ASP A 55 -11.04 0.09 19.82
CA ASP A 55 -12.14 0.69 20.58
C ASP A 55 -11.77 2.11 21.04
N ASP A 56 -12.75 2.84 21.56
CA ASP A 56 -12.56 4.22 21.98
C ASP A 56 -11.51 4.38 23.08
N GLU A 57 -11.44 3.42 23.98
CA GLU A 57 -10.48 3.45 25.08
C GLU A 57 -9.04 3.30 24.55
N GLU A 58 -8.82 2.37 23.62
CA GLU A 58 -7.54 2.16 22.97
C GLU A 58 -7.12 3.38 22.14
N LEU A 59 -8.07 4.00 21.44
CA LEU A 59 -7.81 5.21 20.66
C LEU A 59 -7.44 6.40 21.57
N ASP A 60 -8.10 6.55 22.69
CA ASP A 60 -7.78 7.61 23.66
C ASP A 60 -6.36 7.44 24.20
N GLU A 61 -5.94 6.21 24.43
CA GLU A 61 -4.56 5.93 24.87
C GLU A 61 -3.53 6.36 23.80
N LEU A 62 -3.82 6.14 22.51
CA LEU A 62 -2.95 6.59 21.42
C LEU A 62 -2.83 8.12 21.38
N VAL A 63 -3.90 8.84 21.67
CA VAL A 63 -3.87 10.30 21.76
C VAL A 63 -3.02 10.73 22.94
N LYS A 64 -3.19 10.11 24.10
CA LYS A 64 -2.39 10.42 25.29
C LYS A 64 -0.90 10.19 25.08
N LYS A 65 -0.54 9.15 24.34
CA LYS A 65 0.85 8.83 24.01
C LYS A 65 1.45 9.71 22.93
N GLY A 66 0.63 10.54 22.26
CA GLY A 66 1.07 11.37 21.16
C GLY A 66 1.20 10.65 19.82
N THR A 67 0.74 9.41 19.72
CA THR A 67 0.74 8.64 18.47
C THR A 67 -0.27 9.22 17.48
N LEU A 68 -1.43 9.66 17.98
CA LEU A 68 -2.45 10.35 17.21
C LEU A 68 -2.70 11.72 17.81
N THR A 69 -2.96 12.72 16.98
CA THR A 69 -3.52 14.00 17.43
C THR A 69 -5.03 13.87 17.54
N GLU A 70 -5.66 14.79 18.24
CA GLU A 70 -7.13 14.84 18.32
C GLU A 70 -7.76 15.06 16.95
N ALA A 71 -7.13 15.88 16.11
CA ALA A 71 -7.59 16.10 14.74
C ALA A 71 -7.51 14.83 13.91
N GLU A 72 -6.42 14.07 14.07
CA GLU A 72 -6.25 12.78 13.39
C GLU A 72 -7.27 11.75 13.87
N LEU A 73 -7.59 11.74 15.16
CA LEU A 73 -8.63 10.87 15.72
C LEU A 73 -10.01 11.21 15.15
N ALA A 74 -10.34 12.48 15.05
CA ALA A 74 -11.62 12.94 14.48
C ALA A 74 -11.71 12.51 13.00
N ALA A 75 -10.65 12.70 12.22
CA ALA A 75 -10.58 12.28 10.83
C ALA A 75 -10.70 10.75 10.69
N LEU A 76 -10.07 10.02 11.60
CA LEU A 76 -10.13 8.57 11.63
C LEU A 76 -11.55 8.06 11.84
N LYS A 77 -12.27 8.64 12.80
CA LYS A 77 -13.66 8.25 13.12
C LYS A 77 -14.66 8.65 12.02
N ALA A 78 -14.33 9.64 11.20
CA ALA A 78 -15.19 10.09 10.11
C ALA A 78 -15.25 9.10 8.95
N GLU A 79 -14.28 8.20 8.85
CA GLU A 79 -14.17 7.24 7.75
C GLU A 79 -14.43 5.82 8.24
N PRO A 80 -15.05 4.94 7.42
CA PRO A 80 -15.15 3.53 7.75
C PRO A 80 -13.78 2.86 7.71
N PRO A 81 -13.62 1.67 8.34
CA PRO A 81 -12.37 0.93 8.22
C PRO A 81 -12.06 0.59 6.76
N LEU A 82 -10.86 0.93 6.32
CA LEU A 82 -10.39 0.58 4.99
C LEU A 82 -9.91 -0.86 4.96
N THR A 83 -10.21 -1.55 3.87
CA THR A 83 -9.69 -2.89 3.58
C THR A 83 -8.61 -2.79 2.50
N ASP A 84 -7.84 -3.85 2.34
CA ASP A 84 -6.88 -3.95 1.23
C ASP A 84 -7.58 -3.73 -0.11
N GLU A 85 -8.78 -4.29 -0.27
CA GLU A 85 -9.59 -4.12 -1.47
C GLU A 85 -9.90 -2.65 -1.76
N GLU A 86 -10.26 -1.89 -0.72
CA GLU A 86 -10.53 -0.46 -0.86
C GLU A 86 -9.29 0.33 -1.27
N VAL A 87 -8.13 -0.01 -0.70
CA VAL A 87 -6.87 0.65 -1.04
C VAL A 87 -6.52 0.39 -2.52
N VAL A 88 -6.64 -0.84 -2.97
CA VAL A 88 -6.40 -1.21 -4.37
C VAL A 88 -7.38 -0.49 -5.29
N ARG A 89 -8.65 -0.50 -4.95
CA ARG A 89 -9.69 0.15 -5.76
C ARG A 89 -9.46 1.64 -5.91
N ARG A 90 -9.04 2.31 -4.84
CA ARG A 90 -8.84 3.77 -4.84
C ARG A 90 -7.53 4.21 -5.49
N TYR A 91 -6.46 3.45 -5.29
CA TYR A 91 -5.11 3.95 -5.57
C TYR A 91 -4.35 3.23 -6.65
N LEU A 92 -4.71 2.01 -7.00
CA LEU A 92 -4.10 1.32 -8.15
C LEU A 92 -4.79 1.80 -9.42
N VAL A 93 -4.06 2.50 -10.28
CA VAL A 93 -4.62 3.15 -11.47
C VAL A 93 -4.06 2.63 -12.79
N GLY A 94 -3.08 1.75 -12.74
CA GLY A 94 -2.50 1.14 -13.94
C GLY A 94 -1.50 0.06 -13.59
N TRP A 95 -0.99 -0.60 -14.62
CA TRP A 95 0.07 -1.60 -14.46
C TRP A 95 0.86 -1.81 -15.75
N LYS A 96 1.99 -2.49 -15.60
CA LYS A 96 2.81 -3.02 -16.70
C LYS A 96 3.18 -4.45 -16.40
N GLU A 97 3.44 -5.20 -17.46
CA GLU A 97 3.90 -6.60 -17.39
C GLU A 97 2.88 -7.54 -16.74
N VAL A 98 1.60 -7.28 -16.95
CA VAL A 98 0.52 -8.21 -16.65
C VAL A 98 0.03 -8.79 -17.96
N ALA A 99 -0.01 -10.10 -18.04
CA ALA A 99 -0.42 -10.81 -19.25
C ALA A 99 -1.51 -11.85 -18.92
N ASP A 100 -2.31 -12.20 -19.93
CA ASP A 100 -3.24 -13.30 -19.82
C ASP A 100 -2.50 -14.66 -19.96
N HIS A 101 -3.28 -15.76 -19.90
CA HIS A 101 -2.72 -17.11 -19.98
C HIS A 101 -2.06 -17.42 -21.33
N GLU A 102 -2.32 -16.64 -22.37
CA GLU A 102 -1.70 -16.76 -23.69
C GLU A 102 -0.48 -15.87 -23.84
N GLY A 103 -0.09 -15.15 -22.80
CA GLY A 103 1.05 -14.24 -22.82
C GLY A 103 0.78 -12.89 -23.45
N GLN A 104 -0.48 -12.58 -23.77
CA GLN A 104 -0.85 -11.28 -24.33
C GLN A 104 -1.01 -10.24 -23.24
N PRO A 105 -0.54 -9.00 -23.47
CA PRO A 105 -0.71 -7.94 -22.47
C PRO A 105 -2.17 -7.78 -22.07
N LEU A 106 -2.41 -7.74 -20.77
CA LEU A 106 -3.74 -7.57 -20.20
C LEU A 106 -3.96 -6.09 -19.89
N PRO A 107 -4.93 -5.44 -20.54
CA PRO A 107 -5.18 -4.03 -20.26
C PRO A 107 -5.73 -3.85 -18.85
N PHE A 108 -5.38 -2.73 -18.21
CA PHE A 108 -5.88 -2.39 -16.88
C PHE A 108 -7.31 -1.84 -16.98
N ASN A 109 -8.21 -2.50 -16.27
CA ASN A 109 -9.57 -2.02 -16.03
C ASN A 109 -10.08 -2.68 -14.75
N GLU A 110 -11.27 -2.30 -14.32
CA GLU A 110 -11.84 -2.82 -13.07
C GLU A 110 -11.94 -4.35 -13.06
N HIS A 111 -12.38 -4.94 -14.16
CA HIS A 111 -12.54 -6.39 -14.28
C HIS A 111 -11.20 -7.13 -14.21
N THR A 112 -10.21 -6.69 -14.98
CA THR A 112 -8.89 -7.31 -15.00
C THR A 112 -8.12 -7.07 -13.70
N ARG A 113 -8.32 -5.91 -13.08
CA ARG A 113 -7.79 -5.62 -11.75
C ARG A 113 -8.29 -6.65 -10.73
N ASP A 114 -9.59 -6.85 -10.69
CA ASP A 114 -10.21 -7.79 -9.75
C ASP A 114 -9.77 -9.22 -10.03
N GLN A 115 -9.62 -9.56 -11.30
CA GLN A 115 -9.12 -10.86 -11.73
C GLN A 115 -7.69 -11.12 -11.21
N LEU A 116 -6.79 -10.15 -11.34
CA LEU A 116 -5.43 -10.27 -10.84
C LEU A 116 -5.42 -10.36 -9.31
N MET A 117 -6.22 -9.55 -8.63
CA MET A 117 -6.28 -9.51 -7.17
C MET A 117 -6.89 -10.78 -6.57
N SER A 118 -7.61 -11.57 -7.34
CA SER A 118 -8.16 -12.85 -6.88
C SER A 118 -7.09 -13.93 -6.69
N ILE A 119 -5.91 -13.74 -7.26
CA ILE A 119 -4.78 -14.67 -7.12
C ILE A 119 -4.06 -14.37 -5.81
N TRP A 120 -4.11 -15.28 -4.85
CA TRP A 120 -3.44 -15.10 -3.57
C TRP A 120 -1.92 -15.26 -3.72
N PRO A 121 -1.06 -14.43 -3.15
CA PRO A 121 -1.33 -13.28 -2.27
C PRO A 121 -1.16 -11.91 -2.98
N THR A 122 -1.66 -11.74 -4.18
CA THR A 122 -1.46 -10.54 -4.98
C THR A 122 -1.93 -9.27 -4.27
N MET A 123 -3.12 -9.32 -3.67
CA MET A 123 -3.70 -8.12 -3.03
C MET A 123 -2.85 -7.60 -1.88
N PRO A 124 -2.49 -8.40 -0.86
CA PRO A 124 -1.64 -7.87 0.21
C PRO A 124 -0.26 -7.43 -0.26
N CYS A 125 0.32 -8.11 -1.26
CA CYS A 125 1.59 -7.69 -1.85
C CYS A 125 1.47 -6.34 -2.55
N THR A 126 0.36 -6.09 -3.24
CA THR A 126 0.09 -4.83 -3.92
C THR A 126 -0.11 -3.69 -2.91
N VAL A 127 -0.86 -3.92 -1.84
CA VAL A 127 -1.04 -2.93 -0.78
C VAL A 127 0.28 -2.59 -0.10
N ASN A 128 1.09 -3.60 0.17
CA ASN A 128 2.43 -3.38 0.73
C ASN A 128 3.29 -2.53 -0.21
N ALA A 129 3.25 -2.83 -1.51
CA ALA A 129 3.97 -2.06 -2.53
C ALA A 129 3.48 -0.61 -2.59
N PHE A 130 2.19 -0.37 -2.40
CA PHE A 130 1.63 0.97 -2.34
C PHE A 130 2.29 1.81 -1.23
N PHE A 131 2.41 1.25 -0.02
CA PHE A 131 3.07 1.96 1.08
C PHE A 131 4.56 2.13 0.83
N LEU A 132 5.23 1.10 0.32
CA LEU A 132 6.65 1.19 -0.01
C LEU A 132 6.95 2.25 -1.08
N ALA A 133 6.07 2.39 -2.06
CA ALA A 133 6.21 3.38 -3.13
C ALA A 133 6.25 4.81 -2.59
N HIS A 134 5.59 5.06 -1.46
CA HIS A 134 5.52 6.37 -0.83
C HIS A 134 6.64 6.62 0.17
N GLU A 135 7.48 5.63 0.47
CA GLU A 135 8.59 5.82 1.40
C GLU A 135 9.74 6.56 0.74
N ALA A 136 10.31 7.52 1.47
CA ALA A 136 11.55 8.15 1.07
C ALA A 136 12.71 7.19 1.34
N PRO A 137 13.60 6.93 0.36
CA PRO A 137 14.73 6.02 0.56
C PRO A 137 15.60 6.37 1.77
N GLU A 138 15.82 7.65 2.03
CA GLU A 138 16.61 8.13 3.16
C GLU A 138 15.97 7.80 4.50
N LEU A 139 14.66 7.96 4.63
CA LEU A 139 13.91 7.61 5.84
C LEU A 139 13.95 6.11 6.09
N LYS A 140 13.85 5.32 5.05
CA LYS A 140 13.95 3.85 5.11
C LYS A 140 15.31 3.44 5.65
N ASN A 141 16.40 4.01 5.13
CA ASN A 141 17.75 3.72 5.58
C ASN A 141 17.97 4.15 7.04
N SER A 142 17.49 5.32 7.42
CA SER A 142 17.55 5.82 8.79
C SER A 142 16.84 4.90 9.78
N ARG A 143 15.67 4.42 9.41
CA ARG A 143 14.92 3.46 10.25
C ARG A 143 15.65 2.14 10.41
N THR A 144 16.27 1.65 9.36
CA THR A 144 17.05 0.43 9.38
C THR A 144 18.25 0.57 10.34
N LEU A 145 18.98 1.67 10.26
CA LEU A 145 20.12 1.96 11.13
C LEU A 145 19.69 2.07 12.59
N ARG A 146 18.59 2.75 12.87
CA ARG A 146 18.04 2.85 14.23
C ARG A 146 17.62 1.50 14.78
N GLY A 147 17.01 0.67 13.94
CA GLY A 147 16.63 -0.69 14.32
C GLY A 147 17.81 -1.52 14.75
N ILE A 148 18.93 -1.41 14.02
CA ILE A 148 20.17 -2.09 14.35
C ILE A 148 20.76 -1.54 15.67
N GLY A 149 20.75 -0.23 15.85
CA GLY A 149 21.32 0.41 17.04
C GLY A 149 20.55 0.14 18.33
N ARG A 150 19.31 -0.31 18.25
CA ARG A 150 18.47 -0.61 19.41
C ARG A 150 18.64 -2.02 19.97
N LYS A 151 19.35 -2.83 19.26
CA LYS A 151 19.64 -4.20 19.71
C LYS A 151 20.90 -4.24 20.60
#